data_e73d568d0511c98df723687c4a41e3b5
#
_entry.id   e73d568d0511c98df723687c4a41e3b5
#
_cell.length_a   1.000
_cell.length_b   1.000
_cell.length_c   1.000
_cell.angle_alpha   90.00
_cell.angle_beta   90.00
_cell.angle_gamma   90.00
#
_symmetry.space_group_name_H-M   'P 1'
#
loop_
_entity.id
_entity.type
_entity.pdbx_description
1 polymer ?
#
loop_
_entity_poly.entity_id
_entity_poly.type
_entity_poly.pdbx_seq_one_letter_code
_entity_poly.pdbx_strand_id
1 'polypeptide(L)'
;KKFVIEQSVFLIDSQGNVSNEVDLAIFDETYTPYIFRYYDLKFIPIEAVAVVVECKSTSMNAEQMGAWVQNISGLKTSSSQQSFVRTIREITSNTAPTQPATRPLRILCCLNDEYKMEMSEFFDVVIRAQKDEKKLNIKWSEEQENLFDWYWCLNHAEETDAVMNIKGGEEAAEHNLDEYKVFSGNSELSLMSFNFQLNQILMLINNPMLFPHLDYVKMFNRFN
;
A
#
# COMPACT_ATOMS: atom_id res chain seq x y z
N LYS A 1 -13.12 -8.48 1.68
CA LYS A 1 -11.68 -8.33 2.01
C LYS A 1 -11.52 -8.33 3.53
N LYS A 2 -10.53 -9.04 4.03
CA LYS A 2 -10.14 -9.02 5.43
C LYS A 2 -8.69 -8.59 5.52
N PHE A 3 -8.47 -7.37 5.97
CA PHE A 3 -7.13 -6.88 6.23
C PHE A 3 -6.70 -7.24 7.66
N VAL A 4 -5.47 -7.62 7.79
CA VAL A 4 -4.76 -7.83 9.07
C VAL A 4 -3.55 -6.90 9.13
N ILE A 5 -3.11 -6.63 10.35
CA ILE A 5 -1.94 -5.77 10.61
C ILE A 5 -0.87 -6.64 11.26
N GLU A 6 0.35 -6.54 10.74
CA GLU A 6 1.52 -7.20 11.32
C GLU A 6 2.65 -6.19 11.51
N GLN A 7 3.47 -6.40 12.55
CA GLN A 7 4.58 -5.52 12.92
C GLN A 7 5.92 -6.19 12.60
N SER A 8 6.94 -5.36 12.32
CA SER A 8 8.32 -5.79 12.10
C SER A 8 8.39 -6.93 11.08
N VAL A 9 8.07 -6.60 9.84
CA VAL A 9 7.97 -7.57 8.75
C VAL A 9 8.88 -7.19 7.58
N PHE A 10 9.19 -8.17 6.76
CA PHE A 10 9.87 -8.00 5.47
C PHE A 10 8.89 -8.33 4.35
N LEU A 11 8.91 -7.57 3.28
CA LEU A 11 8.17 -7.89 2.08
C LEU A 11 9.06 -8.70 1.13
N ILE A 12 8.46 -9.63 0.42
CA ILE A 12 9.17 -10.47 -0.54
C ILE A 12 8.39 -10.55 -1.84
N ASP A 13 9.09 -10.55 -2.97
CA ASP A 13 8.49 -10.80 -4.28
C ASP A 13 8.83 -12.20 -4.82
N SER A 14 8.16 -12.59 -5.90
CA SER A 14 8.36 -13.89 -6.55
C SER A 14 9.72 -14.03 -7.28
N GLN A 15 10.51 -12.96 -7.35
CA GLN A 15 11.87 -12.98 -7.90
C GLN A 15 12.91 -13.26 -6.82
N GLY A 16 12.53 -13.14 -5.54
CA GLY A 16 13.38 -13.34 -4.37
C GLY A 16 13.98 -12.04 -3.84
N ASN A 17 13.51 -10.88 -4.31
CA ASN A 17 13.88 -9.61 -3.72
C ASN A 17 13.14 -9.43 -2.39
N VAL A 18 13.85 -8.89 -1.40
CA VAL A 18 13.35 -8.67 -0.04
C VAL A 18 13.49 -7.20 0.32
N SER A 19 12.47 -6.64 0.94
CA SER A 19 12.51 -5.26 1.44
C SER A 19 13.44 -5.12 2.66
N ASN A 20 13.75 -3.87 3.01
CA ASN A 20 14.13 -3.55 4.38
C ASN A 20 12.96 -3.87 5.32
N GLU A 21 13.22 -3.89 6.63
CA GLU A 21 12.17 -4.04 7.63
C GLU A 21 11.12 -2.94 7.48
N VAL A 22 9.86 -3.35 7.58
CA VAL A 22 8.68 -2.49 7.57
C VAL A 22 8.08 -2.52 8.97
N ASP A 23 7.92 -1.35 9.59
CA ASP A 23 7.41 -1.27 10.98
C ASP A 23 5.99 -1.83 11.11
N LEU A 24 5.10 -1.50 10.15
CA LEU A 24 3.75 -2.04 10.08
C LEU A 24 3.38 -2.34 8.63
N ALA A 25 2.76 -3.49 8.39
CA ALA A 25 2.10 -3.80 7.13
C ALA A 25 0.63 -4.13 7.34
N ILE A 26 -0.22 -3.59 6.43
CA ILE A 26 -1.63 -3.97 6.33
C ILE A 26 -1.77 -4.82 5.06
N PHE A 27 -2.24 -6.04 5.20
CA PHE A 27 -2.30 -6.99 4.09
C PHE A 27 -3.58 -7.84 4.12
N ASP A 28 -3.94 -8.40 2.97
CA ASP A 28 -5.08 -9.31 2.83
C ASP A 28 -4.64 -10.76 3.10
N GLU A 29 -5.13 -11.33 4.17
CA GLU A 29 -4.86 -12.72 4.56
C GLU A 29 -5.70 -13.74 3.77
N THR A 30 -6.74 -13.30 3.04
CA THR A 30 -7.76 -14.19 2.50
C THR A 30 -7.25 -15.06 1.34
N TYR A 31 -6.49 -14.47 0.42
CA TYR A 31 -5.98 -15.12 -0.78
C TYR A 31 -4.47 -15.36 -0.76
N THR A 32 -3.79 -14.77 0.21
CA THR A 32 -2.36 -14.96 0.42
C THR A 32 -2.17 -15.61 1.78
N PRO A 33 -2.24 -16.95 1.84
CA PRO A 33 -2.39 -17.65 3.10
C PRO A 33 -1.16 -17.65 3.98
N TYR A 34 -0.01 -17.15 3.52
CA TYR A 34 1.23 -17.38 4.27
C TYR A 34 2.12 -16.17 4.37
N ILE A 35 2.33 -15.77 5.63
CA ILE A 35 3.57 -15.20 6.10
C ILE A 35 4.59 -16.34 6.13
N PHE A 36 5.65 -16.24 5.33
CA PHE A 36 6.78 -17.13 5.50
C PHE A 36 7.49 -16.72 6.78
N ARG A 37 7.58 -17.63 7.73
CA ARG A 37 8.31 -17.40 8.98
C ARG A 37 9.60 -18.18 8.98
N TYR A 38 10.69 -17.48 9.27
CA TYR A 38 11.97 -18.11 9.54
C TYR A 38 12.47 -17.59 10.89
N TYR A 39 12.32 -18.38 11.94
CA TYR A 39 12.46 -17.98 13.35
C TYR A 39 11.53 -16.78 13.66
N ASP A 40 12.09 -15.65 14.06
CA ASP A 40 11.33 -14.42 14.35
C ASP A 40 11.11 -13.54 13.13
N LEU A 41 11.74 -13.85 12.00
CA LEU A 41 11.57 -13.12 10.74
C LEU A 41 10.25 -13.51 10.07
N LYS A 42 9.50 -12.51 9.66
CA LYS A 42 8.19 -12.64 9.00
C LYS A 42 8.29 -12.04 7.60
N PHE A 43 8.01 -12.83 6.59
CA PHE A 43 8.01 -12.40 5.20
C PHE A 43 6.59 -12.42 4.65
N ILE A 44 6.15 -11.28 4.12
CA ILE A 44 4.82 -11.12 3.51
C ILE A 44 5.02 -10.95 2.00
N PRO A 45 4.36 -11.76 1.17
CA PRO A 45 4.35 -11.55 -0.27
C PRO A 45 3.81 -10.18 -0.65
N ILE A 46 4.49 -9.49 -1.57
CA ILE A 46 4.09 -8.13 -2.00
C ILE A 46 2.65 -8.09 -2.53
N GLU A 47 2.17 -9.18 -3.13
CA GLU A 47 0.81 -9.30 -3.65
C GLU A 47 -0.27 -9.20 -2.57
N ALA A 48 0.06 -9.49 -1.31
CA ALA A 48 -0.88 -9.38 -0.20
C ALA A 48 -0.95 -7.96 0.37
N VAL A 49 0.08 -7.14 0.17
CA VAL A 49 0.28 -5.91 0.92
C VAL A 49 -0.50 -4.75 0.31
N ALA A 50 -1.38 -4.16 1.10
CA ALA A 50 -2.14 -2.96 0.72
C ALA A 50 -1.50 -1.67 1.25
N VAL A 51 -0.89 -1.71 2.46
CA VAL A 51 -0.28 -0.54 3.09
C VAL A 51 1.02 -0.94 3.77
N VAL A 52 2.01 -0.07 3.68
CA VAL A 52 3.25 -0.11 4.44
C VAL A 52 3.42 1.16 5.25
N VAL A 53 3.88 1.02 6.49
CA VAL A 53 4.05 2.16 7.40
C VAL A 53 5.47 2.14 7.94
N GLU A 54 6.13 3.29 7.87
CA GLU A 54 7.40 3.57 8.52
C GLU A 54 7.17 4.52 9.68
N CYS A 55 7.72 4.22 10.86
CA CYS A 55 7.56 4.99 12.09
C CYS A 55 8.87 5.60 12.54
N LYS A 56 8.90 6.91 12.77
CA LYS A 56 10.10 7.62 13.25
C LYS A 56 9.80 8.43 14.50
N SER A 57 10.46 8.07 15.60
CA SER A 57 10.35 8.76 16.90
C SER A 57 11.53 9.68 17.21
N THR A 58 12.62 9.57 16.44
CA THR A 58 13.86 10.35 16.59
C THR A 58 14.25 10.96 15.25
N SER A 59 15.50 11.33 15.07
CA SER A 59 15.98 12.00 13.85
C SER A 59 15.58 11.27 12.56
N MET A 60 15.11 12.02 11.59
CA MET A 60 14.82 11.55 10.24
C MET A 60 15.86 12.07 9.25
N ASN A 61 16.27 11.20 8.32
CA ASN A 61 17.14 11.53 7.21
C ASN A 61 16.39 11.30 5.89
N ALA A 62 16.28 12.35 5.06
CA ALA A 62 15.57 12.28 3.78
C ALA A 62 16.15 11.22 2.84
N GLU A 63 17.48 11.06 2.80
CA GLU A 63 18.15 10.05 1.99
C GLU A 63 17.76 8.63 2.44
N GLN A 64 17.73 8.38 3.75
CA GLN A 64 17.29 7.08 4.28
C GLN A 64 15.81 6.80 3.99
N MET A 65 14.95 7.80 4.09
CA MET A 65 13.52 7.67 3.76
C MET A 65 13.33 7.41 2.26
N GLY A 66 14.02 8.15 1.41
CA GLY A 66 14.01 7.92 -0.04
C GLY A 66 14.51 6.51 -0.39
N ALA A 67 15.61 6.06 0.23
CA ALA A 67 16.13 4.70 0.02
C ALA A 67 15.15 3.62 0.49
N TRP A 68 14.46 3.82 1.63
CA TRP A 68 13.44 2.90 2.10
C TRP A 68 12.27 2.79 1.10
N VAL A 69 11.76 3.94 0.63
CA VAL A 69 10.68 3.97 -0.36
C VAL A 69 11.11 3.33 -1.68
N GLN A 70 12.33 3.61 -2.16
CA GLN A 70 12.86 2.98 -3.37
C GLN A 70 12.98 1.46 -3.23
N ASN A 71 13.39 0.98 -2.06
CA ASN A 71 13.47 -0.45 -1.78
C ASN A 71 12.09 -1.11 -1.85
N ILE A 72 11.04 -0.50 -1.27
CA ILE A 72 9.66 -1.00 -1.38
C ILE A 72 9.17 -0.95 -2.84
N SER A 73 9.41 0.15 -3.55
CA SER A 73 8.99 0.33 -4.94
C SER A 73 9.74 -0.59 -5.92
N GLY A 74 10.90 -1.11 -5.51
CA GLY A 74 11.66 -2.11 -6.26
C GLY A 74 11.04 -3.49 -6.27
N LEU A 75 10.16 -3.80 -5.31
CA LEU A 75 9.45 -5.08 -5.27
C LEU A 75 8.34 -5.10 -6.32
N LYS A 76 8.23 -6.21 -7.03
CA LYS A 76 7.27 -6.36 -8.12
C LYS A 76 6.27 -7.48 -7.84
N THR A 77 5.01 -7.16 -8.01
CA THR A 77 3.98 -8.19 -8.08
C THR A 77 4.21 -9.05 -9.33
N SER A 78 3.90 -10.35 -9.25
CA SER A 78 4.20 -11.27 -10.34
C SER A 78 3.46 -10.92 -11.63
N SER A 79 4.21 -10.87 -12.73
CA SER A 79 3.67 -10.67 -14.08
C SER A 79 3.21 -11.97 -14.75
N SER A 80 3.58 -13.15 -14.22
CA SER A 80 3.24 -14.43 -14.86
C SER A 80 1.77 -14.78 -14.79
N GLN A 81 1.05 -14.18 -13.85
CA GLN A 81 -0.40 -14.21 -13.73
C GLN A 81 -1.03 -15.60 -13.72
N GLN A 82 -0.27 -16.63 -13.37
CA GLN A 82 -0.76 -18.03 -13.40
C GLN A 82 -1.23 -18.46 -12.01
N SER A 83 -2.42 -18.01 -11.64
CA SER A 83 -3.17 -18.59 -10.52
C SER A 83 -4.43 -19.22 -11.02
N PHE A 84 -4.70 -20.45 -10.62
CA PHE A 84 -5.91 -21.17 -11.03
C PHE A 84 -6.97 -21.03 -9.95
N VAL A 85 -8.11 -20.45 -10.30
CA VAL A 85 -9.22 -20.20 -9.39
C VAL A 85 -10.47 -20.91 -9.90
N ARG A 86 -11.18 -21.55 -9.00
CA ARG A 86 -12.49 -22.13 -9.30
C ARG A 86 -13.56 -21.05 -9.29
N THR A 87 -14.30 -20.95 -10.38
CA THR A 87 -15.58 -20.26 -10.44
C THR A 87 -16.74 -21.24 -10.27
N ILE A 88 -17.97 -20.79 -10.38
CA ILE A 88 -19.16 -21.64 -10.17
C ILE A 88 -19.19 -22.85 -11.12
N ARG A 89 -18.66 -22.71 -12.34
CA ARG A 89 -18.77 -23.73 -13.39
C ARG A 89 -17.46 -24.11 -14.06
N GLU A 90 -16.37 -23.39 -13.80
CA GLU A 90 -15.10 -23.58 -14.51
C GLU A 90 -13.89 -23.28 -13.63
N ILE A 91 -12.72 -23.67 -14.10
CA ILE A 91 -11.43 -23.23 -13.55
C ILE A 91 -10.91 -22.15 -14.50
N THR A 92 -10.52 -21.01 -13.94
CA THR A 92 -9.94 -19.91 -14.69
C THR A 92 -8.58 -19.51 -14.14
N SER A 93 -7.71 -19.04 -15.01
CA SER A 93 -6.41 -18.46 -14.66
C SER A 93 -6.39 -16.93 -14.82
N ASN A 94 -7.55 -16.30 -14.90
CA ASN A 94 -7.64 -14.87 -15.13
C ASN A 94 -7.17 -14.08 -13.93
N THR A 95 -6.19 -13.23 -14.17
CA THR A 95 -5.75 -12.17 -13.23
C THR A 95 -6.31 -10.84 -13.70
N ALA A 96 -6.48 -9.92 -12.77
CA ALA A 96 -6.78 -8.55 -13.15
C ALA A 96 -5.61 -7.95 -13.94
N PRO A 97 -5.85 -7.20 -15.03
CA PRO A 97 -4.78 -6.60 -15.84
C PRO A 97 -3.86 -5.67 -15.03
N THR A 98 -4.39 -5.04 -13.98
CA THR A 98 -3.67 -4.12 -13.09
C THR A 98 -2.80 -4.83 -12.05
N GLN A 99 -2.95 -6.15 -11.85
CA GLN A 99 -2.23 -6.87 -10.80
C GLN A 99 -0.70 -6.71 -10.87
N PRO A 100 -0.04 -6.74 -12.03
CA PRO A 100 1.41 -6.59 -12.11
C PRO A 100 1.93 -5.18 -11.77
N ALA A 101 1.07 -4.18 -11.82
CA ALA A 101 1.42 -2.77 -11.61
C ALA A 101 0.91 -2.20 -10.28
N THR A 102 0.30 -3.04 -9.43
CA THR A 102 -0.18 -2.60 -8.11
C THR A 102 0.97 -2.40 -7.14
N ARG A 103 0.94 -1.29 -6.40
CA ARG A 103 1.87 -0.99 -5.32
C ARG A 103 1.13 -0.73 -4.00
N PRO A 104 1.76 -0.94 -2.83
CA PRO A 104 1.16 -0.57 -1.55
C PRO A 104 1.11 0.95 -1.37
N LEU A 105 0.13 1.41 -0.58
CA LEU A 105 0.10 2.77 -0.03
C LEU A 105 1.24 2.92 1.00
N ARG A 106 1.98 4.02 0.94
CA ARG A 106 3.15 4.29 1.79
C ARG A 106 2.80 5.37 2.81
N ILE A 107 2.90 5.04 4.08
CA ILE A 107 2.57 5.94 5.20
C ILE A 107 3.81 6.20 6.04
N LEU A 108 4.09 7.46 6.35
CA LEU A 108 5.06 7.87 7.35
C LEU A 108 4.33 8.29 8.62
N CYS A 109 4.68 7.66 9.75
CA CYS A 109 4.28 8.11 11.08
C CYS A 109 5.47 8.75 11.79
N CYS A 110 5.36 10.01 12.25
CA CYS A 110 6.46 10.69 12.90
C CYS A 110 6.01 11.68 13.97
N LEU A 111 6.95 12.11 14.80
CA LEU A 111 6.75 13.24 15.67
C LEU A 111 6.90 14.54 14.89
N ASN A 112 6.13 15.56 15.26
CA ASN A 112 6.09 16.83 14.52
C ASN A 112 7.45 17.52 14.43
N ASP A 113 8.24 17.44 15.49
CA ASP A 113 9.56 18.09 15.60
C ASP A 113 10.61 17.49 14.64
N GLU A 114 10.38 16.25 14.20
CA GLU A 114 11.28 15.50 13.31
C GLU A 114 10.89 15.62 11.83
N TYR A 115 9.71 16.19 11.55
CA TYR A 115 9.21 16.29 10.20
C TYR A 115 9.94 17.37 9.39
N LYS A 116 10.40 16.98 8.20
CA LYS A 116 10.93 17.87 7.17
C LYS A 116 10.06 17.79 5.93
N MET A 117 9.74 18.94 5.36
CA MET A 117 8.79 19.03 4.22
C MET A 117 9.25 18.23 3.00
N GLU A 118 10.55 18.13 2.77
CA GLU A 118 11.17 17.31 1.72
C GLU A 118 10.80 15.81 1.79
N MET A 119 10.30 15.34 2.94
CA MET A 119 9.93 13.93 3.12
C MET A 119 8.51 13.62 2.65
N SER A 120 7.66 14.65 2.50
CA SER A 120 6.29 14.46 2.00
C SER A 120 6.23 13.95 0.56
N GLU A 121 7.30 14.19 -0.22
CA GLU A 121 7.40 13.76 -1.62
C GLU A 121 7.58 12.24 -1.77
N PHE A 122 8.03 11.56 -0.71
CA PHE A 122 8.26 10.11 -0.77
C PHE A 122 7.05 9.28 -0.34
N PHE A 123 6.15 9.86 0.46
CA PHE A 123 5.06 9.13 1.09
C PHE A 123 3.68 9.61 0.59
N ASP A 124 2.77 8.66 0.44
CA ASP A 124 1.40 8.96 0.05
C ASP A 124 0.61 9.62 1.20
N VAL A 125 0.98 9.30 2.45
CA VAL A 125 0.38 9.87 3.66
C VAL A 125 1.45 10.15 4.70
N VAL A 126 1.36 11.30 5.36
CA VAL A 126 2.18 11.64 6.52
C VAL A 126 1.29 11.88 7.72
N ILE A 127 1.46 11.08 8.77
CA ILE A 127 0.78 11.20 10.06
C ILE A 127 1.76 11.77 11.07
N ARG A 128 1.50 12.98 11.58
CA ARG A 128 2.35 13.66 12.55
C ARG A 128 1.67 13.75 13.90
N ALA A 129 2.31 13.25 14.95
CA ALA A 129 1.87 13.47 16.31
C ALA A 129 2.36 14.81 16.81
N GLN A 130 1.45 15.69 17.20
CA GLN A 130 1.76 16.98 17.81
C GLN A 130 1.84 16.83 19.33
N LYS A 131 3.07 16.91 19.86
CA LYS A 131 3.40 16.59 21.24
C LYS A 131 2.63 17.42 22.26
N ASP A 132 2.49 18.71 22.00
CA ASP A 132 1.88 19.66 22.93
C ASP A 132 0.36 19.77 22.81
N GLU A 133 -0.20 19.41 21.66
CA GLU A 133 -1.62 19.61 21.38
C GLU A 133 -2.46 18.33 21.54
N LYS A 134 -1.83 17.16 21.76
CA LYS A 134 -2.48 15.83 21.78
C LYS A 134 -3.33 15.59 20.52
N LYS A 135 -2.88 16.13 19.39
CA LYS A 135 -3.55 16.05 18.09
C LYS A 135 -2.69 15.31 17.08
N LEU A 136 -3.33 14.72 16.11
CA LEU A 136 -2.69 14.20 14.90
C LEU A 136 -2.93 15.17 13.75
N ASN A 137 -1.86 15.52 13.07
CA ASN A 137 -1.91 16.18 11.78
C ASN A 137 -1.69 15.12 10.70
N ILE A 138 -2.65 14.96 9.79
CA ILE A 138 -2.61 13.94 8.74
C ILE A 138 -2.66 14.66 7.41
N LYS A 139 -1.62 14.43 6.60
CA LYS A 139 -1.49 15.03 5.27
C LYS A 139 -1.42 13.92 4.23
N TRP A 140 -2.33 13.95 3.28
CA TRP A 140 -2.31 13.15 2.06
C TRP A 140 -1.43 13.82 1.01
N SER A 141 -0.88 13.05 0.09
CA SER A 141 -0.16 13.59 -1.06
C SER A 141 -1.07 14.52 -1.87
N GLU A 142 -0.50 15.62 -2.33
CA GLU A 142 -1.20 16.61 -3.17
C GLU A 142 -1.10 16.28 -4.67
N GLU A 143 -0.37 15.22 -5.04
CA GLU A 143 -0.23 14.78 -6.42
C GLU A 143 -1.52 14.11 -6.94
N GLN A 144 -2.33 13.54 -6.05
CA GLN A 144 -3.58 12.88 -6.38
C GLN A 144 -4.75 13.77 -6.00
N GLU A 145 -5.35 14.45 -6.99
CA GLU A 145 -6.41 15.44 -6.78
C GLU A 145 -7.77 14.80 -6.51
N ASN A 146 -8.01 13.59 -7.03
CA ASN A 146 -9.29 12.91 -6.98
C ASN A 146 -9.15 11.39 -6.81
N LEU A 147 -10.27 10.67 -6.68
CA LEU A 147 -10.27 9.22 -6.44
C LEU A 147 -9.77 8.42 -7.65
N PHE A 148 -9.89 8.95 -8.86
CA PHE A 148 -9.34 8.29 -10.05
C PHE A 148 -7.82 8.35 -10.07
N ASP A 149 -7.21 9.48 -9.68
CA ASP A 149 -5.75 9.61 -9.57
C ASP A 149 -5.21 8.64 -8.51
N TRP A 150 -5.88 8.50 -7.36
CA TRP A 150 -5.56 7.51 -6.35
C TRP A 150 -5.65 6.08 -6.90
N TYR A 151 -6.74 5.74 -7.59
CA TYR A 151 -6.87 4.45 -8.25
C TYR A 151 -5.71 4.21 -9.21
N TRP A 152 -5.40 5.20 -10.06
CA TRP A 152 -4.37 5.07 -11.07
C TRP A 152 -2.98 4.86 -10.46
N CYS A 153 -2.56 5.72 -9.55
CA CYS A 153 -1.23 5.65 -8.94
C CYS A 153 -0.99 4.36 -8.12
N LEU A 154 -2.04 3.75 -7.58
CA LEU A 154 -1.94 2.51 -6.81
C LEU A 154 -1.99 1.24 -7.66
N ASN A 155 -2.63 1.27 -8.82
CA ASN A 155 -2.86 0.08 -9.65
C ASN A 155 -2.15 0.11 -11.01
N HIS A 156 -1.60 1.25 -11.40
CA HIS A 156 -0.86 1.48 -12.66
C HIS A 156 0.48 2.17 -12.38
N ALA A 157 1.18 1.78 -11.33
CA ALA A 157 2.37 2.46 -10.81
C ALA A 157 3.54 2.58 -11.82
N GLU A 158 3.55 1.78 -12.88
CA GLU A 158 4.56 1.80 -13.95
C GLU A 158 4.11 2.58 -15.20
N GLU A 159 2.86 3.03 -15.24
CA GLU A 159 2.29 3.74 -16.38
C GLU A 159 2.32 5.25 -16.16
N THR A 160 2.82 6.00 -17.12
CA THR A 160 2.99 7.46 -17.02
C THR A 160 1.72 8.22 -17.37
N ASP A 161 0.88 7.67 -18.25
CA ASP A 161 -0.29 8.35 -18.78
C ASP A 161 -1.59 7.66 -18.30
N ALA A 162 -2.38 8.38 -17.54
CA ALA A 162 -3.68 7.89 -17.09
C ALA A 162 -4.66 7.75 -18.27
N VAL A 163 -5.23 6.55 -18.43
CA VAL A 163 -6.23 6.27 -19.45
C VAL A 163 -7.62 6.35 -18.83
N MET A 164 -8.33 7.44 -19.07
CA MET A 164 -9.69 7.65 -18.53
C MET A 164 -10.75 6.68 -19.06
N ASN A 165 -10.40 5.82 -20.00
CA ASN A 165 -11.35 4.87 -20.60
C ASN A 165 -11.64 3.64 -19.71
N ILE A 166 -11.65 3.86 -18.38
CA ILE A 166 -12.02 2.86 -17.37
C ILE A 166 -13.46 3.14 -16.95
N LYS A 167 -14.31 2.10 -16.98
CA LYS A 167 -15.70 2.24 -16.56
C LYS A 167 -15.79 2.75 -15.11
N GLY A 168 -16.46 3.88 -14.92
CA GLY A 168 -16.56 4.57 -13.62
C GLY A 168 -15.40 5.52 -13.34
N GLY A 169 -14.41 5.66 -14.25
CA GLY A 169 -13.29 6.58 -14.08
C GLY A 169 -13.70 8.04 -14.05
N GLU A 170 -14.62 8.44 -14.93
CA GLU A 170 -15.17 9.80 -14.97
C GLU A 170 -15.88 10.16 -13.65
N GLU A 171 -16.72 9.25 -13.14
CA GLU A 171 -17.40 9.44 -11.85
C GLU A 171 -16.41 9.53 -10.69
N ALA A 172 -15.37 8.67 -10.67
CA ALA A 172 -14.33 8.70 -9.65
C ALA A 172 -13.50 10.00 -9.69
N ALA A 173 -13.31 10.61 -10.85
CA ALA A 173 -12.62 11.87 -11.02
C ALA A 173 -13.40 13.09 -10.50
N GLU A 174 -14.71 12.96 -10.30
CA GLU A 174 -15.55 14.02 -9.70
C GLU A 174 -15.46 14.04 -8.16
N HIS A 175 -14.88 13.00 -7.53
CA HIS A 175 -14.79 12.83 -6.08
C HIS A 175 -13.36 12.88 -5.58
N ASN A 176 -13.17 13.38 -4.35
CA ASN A 176 -11.88 13.49 -3.71
C ASN A 176 -11.92 13.04 -2.23
N LEU A 177 -10.72 12.92 -1.60
CA LEU A 177 -10.64 12.48 -0.21
C LEU A 177 -11.16 13.47 0.81
N ASP A 178 -11.29 14.74 0.46
CA ASP A 178 -11.82 15.76 1.36
C ASP A 178 -13.30 15.56 1.69
N GLU A 179 -14.05 14.91 0.81
CA GLU A 179 -15.46 14.54 1.03
C GLU A 179 -15.63 13.53 2.18
N TYR A 180 -14.55 12.82 2.56
CA TYR A 180 -14.54 11.86 3.66
C TYR A 180 -14.10 12.45 5.00
N LYS A 181 -13.91 13.77 5.07
CA LYS A 181 -13.59 14.47 6.32
C LYS A 181 -14.79 14.53 7.25
N VAL A 182 -14.55 14.28 8.52
CA VAL A 182 -15.55 14.31 9.59
C VAL A 182 -15.28 15.49 10.51
N PHE A 183 -16.32 16.25 10.82
CA PHE A 183 -16.24 17.44 11.64
C PHE A 183 -17.11 17.32 12.89
N SER A 184 -16.66 17.92 13.99
CA SER A 184 -17.45 18.20 15.18
C SER A 184 -17.50 19.72 15.35
N GLY A 185 -18.62 20.34 14.99
CA GLY A 185 -18.70 21.78 14.79
C GLY A 185 -17.74 22.25 13.70
N ASN A 186 -16.85 23.16 14.02
CA ASN A 186 -15.84 23.68 13.07
C ASN A 186 -14.47 22.97 13.19
N SER A 187 -14.36 21.91 13.99
CA SER A 187 -13.10 21.20 14.21
C SER A 187 -13.13 19.85 13.51
N GLU A 188 -12.12 19.57 12.69
CA GLU A 188 -11.95 18.27 12.07
C GLU A 188 -11.55 17.21 13.10
N LEU A 189 -12.19 16.05 13.01
CA LEU A 189 -11.83 14.83 13.76
C LEU A 189 -10.82 14.01 12.95
N SER A 190 -9.55 14.45 12.96
CA SER A 190 -8.51 13.96 12.04
C SER A 190 -8.39 12.44 11.96
N LEU A 191 -8.42 11.74 13.12
CA LEU A 191 -8.32 10.27 13.11
C LEU A 191 -9.56 9.60 12.50
N MET A 192 -10.74 10.19 12.69
CA MET A 192 -11.97 9.67 12.11
C MET A 192 -12.03 9.93 10.60
N SER A 193 -11.66 11.13 10.17
CA SER A 193 -11.47 11.47 8.75
C SER A 193 -10.50 10.49 8.08
N PHE A 194 -9.33 10.30 8.67
CA PHE A 194 -8.33 9.37 8.16
C PHE A 194 -8.88 7.94 8.02
N ASN A 195 -9.64 7.46 9.00
CA ASN A 195 -10.22 6.13 8.93
C ASN A 195 -11.16 5.97 7.71
N PHE A 196 -12.02 6.95 7.44
CA PHE A 196 -12.90 6.90 6.27
C PHE A 196 -12.12 7.04 4.96
N GLN A 197 -11.17 7.97 4.90
CA GLN A 197 -10.29 8.17 3.75
C GLN A 197 -9.48 6.90 3.44
N LEU A 198 -8.83 6.33 4.45
CA LEU A 198 -8.05 5.09 4.28
C LEU A 198 -8.92 3.92 3.83
N ASN A 199 -10.11 3.75 4.40
CA ASN A 199 -11.04 2.71 3.97
C ASN A 199 -11.45 2.90 2.50
N GLN A 200 -11.66 4.13 2.05
CA GLN A 200 -11.95 4.41 0.64
C GLN A 200 -10.78 4.03 -0.26
N ILE A 201 -9.55 4.37 0.13
CA ILE A 201 -8.34 3.99 -0.62
C ILE A 201 -8.18 2.46 -0.66
N LEU A 202 -8.40 1.76 0.46
CA LEU A 202 -8.36 0.29 0.50
C LEU A 202 -9.43 -0.38 -0.38
N MET A 203 -10.47 0.35 -0.78
CA MET A 203 -11.45 -0.14 -1.76
C MET A 203 -11.00 0.08 -3.21
N LEU A 204 -10.14 1.06 -3.45
CA LEU A 204 -9.61 1.38 -4.78
C LEU A 204 -8.39 0.52 -5.15
N ILE A 205 -7.59 0.11 -4.18
CA ILE A 205 -6.42 -0.72 -4.46
C ILE A 205 -6.83 -2.10 -4.97
N ASN A 206 -6.08 -2.63 -5.95
CA ASN A 206 -6.31 -3.94 -6.56
C ASN A 206 -5.95 -5.07 -5.59
N ASN A 207 -6.80 -5.25 -4.61
CA ASN A 207 -6.65 -6.25 -3.57
C ASN A 207 -8.04 -6.90 -3.28
N PRO A 208 -8.16 -8.22 -3.08
CA PRO A 208 -7.06 -9.18 -3.03
C PRO A 208 -6.52 -9.53 -4.42
N MET A 209 -5.21 -9.58 -4.53
CA MET A 209 -4.55 -10.12 -5.72
C MET A 209 -4.49 -11.64 -5.63
N LEU A 210 -4.54 -12.30 -6.79
CA LEU A 210 -4.35 -13.74 -6.84
C LEU A 210 -2.88 -14.06 -6.54
N PHE A 211 -2.63 -14.89 -5.53
CA PHE A 211 -1.29 -15.26 -5.14
C PHE A 211 -0.62 -16.15 -6.20
N PRO A 212 0.55 -15.78 -6.74
CA PRO A 212 1.22 -16.50 -7.81
C PRO A 212 2.02 -17.69 -7.28
N HIS A 213 1.33 -18.73 -6.81
CA HIS A 213 1.93 -19.90 -6.15
C HIS A 213 3.09 -20.51 -6.95
N LEU A 214 2.92 -20.67 -8.27
CA LEU A 214 3.96 -21.29 -9.10
C LEU A 214 5.25 -20.47 -9.18
N ASP A 215 5.16 -19.16 -9.13
CA ASP A 215 6.34 -18.30 -9.20
C ASP A 215 7.12 -18.32 -7.89
N TYR A 216 6.42 -18.34 -6.76
CA TYR A 216 7.08 -18.54 -5.46
C TYR A 216 7.70 -19.94 -5.34
N VAL A 217 7.06 -21.00 -5.85
CA VAL A 217 7.66 -22.35 -5.92
C VAL A 217 8.93 -22.31 -6.76
N LYS A 218 8.91 -21.67 -7.93
CA LYS A 218 10.10 -21.51 -8.78
C LYS A 218 11.20 -20.72 -8.08
N MET A 219 10.84 -19.67 -7.38
CA MET A 219 11.77 -18.84 -6.60
C MET A 219 12.46 -19.71 -5.54
N PHE A 220 11.73 -20.42 -4.70
CA PHE A 220 12.33 -21.30 -3.68
C PHE A 220 13.20 -22.40 -4.26
N ASN A 221 12.84 -22.99 -5.40
CA ASN A 221 13.64 -24.03 -6.06
C ASN A 221 14.94 -23.51 -6.66
N ARG A 222 15.12 -22.21 -6.85
CA ARG A 222 16.41 -21.62 -7.31
C ARG A 222 17.43 -21.51 -6.19
N PHE A 223 17.00 -21.51 -4.94
CA PHE A 223 17.86 -21.39 -3.75
C PHE A 223 18.23 -22.75 -3.13
N ASN A 224 17.71 -23.85 -3.68
CA ASN A 224 18.08 -25.23 -3.33
C ASN A 224 18.96 -25.85 -4.41
#